data_7be3901f165b676cff766eb1eb4535ef
#
_entry.id   7be3901f165b676cff766eb1eb4535ef
#
_cell.length_a   1.000
_cell.length_b   1.000
_cell.length_c   1.000
_cell.angle_alpha   90.00
_cell.angle_beta   90.00
_cell.angle_gamma   90.00
#
_symmetry.space_group_name_H-M   'P 1'
#
loop_
_entity.id
_entity.type
_entity.pdbx_description
1 polymer ?
#
loop_
_entity_poly.entity_id
_entity_poly.type
_entity_poly.pdbx_seq_one_letter_code
_entity_poly.pdbx_strand_id
1 'polypeptide(L)'
;VAVTGDGVNDAPALRAANIGIAMGISGTDVAREAADIVLIDDNFATIVAAIEQGRAVYQNIRKFMTYILASNMAEFLPFLAMVFLKIPPALVILQILAIDLGTDMLPALALGAEKPEAGSMELPPRKKSQPLLDLPLLLRAYCFLGLLEGLAGMGGFFFVWWTNGYNITQLQALSASILSHSANATTMAIYYQATTMTLAVIVACQDGNVFACRSERFSILRLGFFTNRLIWAGIAVEWFLILSIIYSPTLQKIFSTAALKPSYLLILLLCPPLILIADELRKRFISGT
;
A
#
# COMPACT_ATOMS: atom_id res chain seq x y z
N VAL A 1 24.88 15.98 13.02
CA VAL A 1 25.54 17.25 12.69
C VAL A 1 25.88 17.23 11.22
N ALA A 2 25.52 18.29 10.47
CA ALA A 2 26.01 18.53 9.11
C ALA A 2 27.18 19.53 9.20
N VAL A 3 28.18 19.33 8.35
CA VAL A 3 29.36 20.21 8.23
C VAL A 3 29.51 20.60 6.77
N THR A 4 29.77 21.87 6.53
CA THR A 4 30.05 22.41 5.17
C THR A 4 31.53 22.79 5.08
N GLY A 5 32.14 22.57 3.92
CA GLY A 5 33.52 22.94 3.66
C GLY A 5 33.82 22.99 2.16
N ASP A 6 34.87 23.72 1.78
CA ASP A 6 35.30 23.90 0.40
C ASP A 6 36.80 23.58 0.19
N GLY A 7 37.58 23.54 1.27
CA GLY A 7 39.03 23.38 1.25
C GLY A 7 39.52 21.97 1.56
N VAL A 8 40.81 21.73 1.26
CA VAL A 8 41.50 20.48 1.63
C VAL A 8 41.53 20.26 3.14
N ASN A 9 41.60 21.35 3.91
CA ASN A 9 41.61 21.30 5.36
C ASN A 9 40.30 20.89 5.99
N ASP A 10 39.18 20.99 5.24
CA ASP A 10 37.85 20.64 5.70
C ASP A 10 37.54 19.14 5.52
N ALA A 11 38.31 18.42 4.68
CA ALA A 11 38.05 17.04 4.38
C ALA A 11 37.96 16.11 5.60
N PRO A 12 38.81 16.24 6.65
CA PRO A 12 38.65 15.44 7.87
C PRO A 12 37.33 15.73 8.61
N ALA A 13 36.91 16.98 8.65
CA ALA A 13 35.65 17.39 9.29
C ALA A 13 34.41 16.92 8.47
N LEU A 14 34.47 17.00 7.15
CA LEU A 14 33.45 16.50 6.25
C LEU A 14 33.23 14.98 6.42
N ARG A 15 34.32 14.20 6.49
CA ARG A 15 34.26 12.75 6.73
C ARG A 15 33.78 12.35 8.13
N ALA A 16 34.11 13.17 9.14
CA ALA A 16 33.73 12.88 10.54
C ALA A 16 32.28 13.32 10.84
N ALA A 17 31.67 14.13 10.02
CA ALA A 17 30.29 14.59 10.16
C ALA A 17 29.28 13.45 9.97
N ASN A 18 28.04 13.65 10.43
CA ASN A 18 26.96 12.75 10.06
C ASN A 18 26.53 12.95 8.58
N ILE A 19 26.74 14.17 8.06
CA ILE A 19 26.59 14.56 6.66
C ILE A 19 27.65 15.61 6.38
N GLY A 20 28.60 15.32 5.50
CA GLY A 20 29.55 16.26 4.95
C GLY A 20 29.00 16.88 3.66
N ILE A 21 29.08 18.21 3.55
CA ILE A 21 28.56 18.95 2.39
C ILE A 21 29.70 19.80 1.81
N ALA A 22 30.09 19.54 0.56
CA ALA A 22 31.10 20.31 -0.13
C ALA A 22 30.49 21.27 -1.17
N MET A 23 31.18 22.36 -1.42
CA MET A 23 30.87 23.29 -2.50
C MET A 23 31.31 22.68 -3.84
N GLY A 24 30.46 22.78 -4.86
CA GLY A 24 30.71 22.17 -6.16
C GLY A 24 31.54 23.05 -7.10
N ILE A 25 31.34 24.36 -7.04
CA ILE A 25 32.05 25.34 -7.87
C ILE A 25 33.35 25.78 -7.20
N SER A 26 33.29 26.28 -5.97
CA SER A 26 34.44 26.78 -5.22
C SER A 26 35.21 25.67 -4.49
N GLY A 27 34.60 24.49 -4.28
CA GLY A 27 35.22 23.41 -3.54
C GLY A 27 36.37 22.71 -4.28
N THR A 28 37.38 22.30 -3.52
CA THR A 28 38.47 21.44 -4.05
C THR A 28 38.00 20.01 -4.31
N ASP A 29 38.70 19.29 -5.19
CA ASP A 29 38.40 17.87 -5.44
C ASP A 29 38.47 17.04 -4.15
N VAL A 30 39.41 17.34 -3.27
CA VAL A 30 39.58 16.65 -1.99
C VAL A 30 38.36 16.87 -1.08
N ALA A 31 37.81 18.08 -1.03
CA ALA A 31 36.61 18.38 -0.27
C ALA A 31 35.39 17.66 -0.86
N ARG A 32 35.25 17.68 -2.21
CA ARG A 32 34.16 16.97 -2.92
C ARG A 32 34.20 15.45 -2.71
N GLU A 33 35.38 14.85 -2.73
CA GLU A 33 35.55 13.40 -2.48
C GLU A 33 35.32 13.02 -1.02
N ALA A 34 35.51 13.96 -0.09
CA ALA A 34 35.31 13.72 1.35
C ALA A 34 33.85 13.89 1.79
N ALA A 35 33.02 14.55 0.97
CA ALA A 35 31.64 14.91 1.31
C ALA A 35 30.63 13.84 0.87
N ASP A 36 29.50 13.78 1.60
CA ASP A 36 28.33 12.97 1.23
C ASP A 36 27.46 13.68 0.20
N ILE A 37 27.43 15.01 0.20
CA ILE A 37 26.65 15.88 -0.69
C ILE A 37 27.56 16.93 -1.32
N VAL A 38 27.39 17.18 -2.61
CA VAL A 38 28.06 18.27 -3.32
C VAL A 38 27.02 19.26 -3.84
N LEU A 39 27.15 20.53 -3.43
CA LEU A 39 26.27 21.61 -3.88
C LEU A 39 26.73 22.13 -5.24
N ILE A 40 26.04 21.79 -6.30
CA ILE A 40 26.41 22.15 -7.68
C ILE A 40 26.38 23.66 -7.90
N ASP A 41 25.53 24.39 -7.15
CA ASP A 41 25.28 25.82 -7.28
C ASP A 41 25.91 26.66 -6.15
N ASP A 42 26.69 26.05 -5.25
CA ASP A 42 27.29 26.64 -4.05
C ASP A 42 26.28 27.45 -3.19
N ASN A 43 24.99 27.12 -3.29
CA ASN A 43 23.92 27.86 -2.62
C ASN A 43 23.47 27.14 -1.36
N PHE A 44 23.65 27.79 -0.20
CA PHE A 44 23.21 27.26 1.10
C PHE A 44 21.69 27.03 1.19
N ALA A 45 20.86 27.75 0.42
CA ALA A 45 19.43 27.50 0.38
C ALA A 45 19.08 26.12 -0.15
N THR A 46 19.92 25.54 -1.02
CA THR A 46 19.80 24.18 -1.54
C THR A 46 19.97 23.15 -0.44
N ILE A 47 20.75 23.43 0.62
CA ILE A 47 20.84 22.54 1.81
C ILE A 47 19.49 22.44 2.50
N VAL A 48 18.78 23.55 2.66
CA VAL A 48 17.45 23.58 3.29
C VAL A 48 16.46 22.74 2.48
N ALA A 49 16.47 22.90 1.15
CA ALA A 49 15.66 22.09 0.25
C ALA A 49 16.02 20.59 0.33
N ALA A 50 17.30 20.26 0.42
CA ALA A 50 17.77 18.87 0.60
C ALA A 50 17.28 18.27 1.93
N ILE A 51 17.29 19.04 3.02
CA ILE A 51 16.75 18.61 4.31
C ILE A 51 15.24 18.34 4.21
N GLU A 52 14.50 19.23 3.55
CA GLU A 52 13.06 19.06 3.33
C GLU A 52 12.77 17.78 2.53
N GLN A 53 13.50 17.55 1.44
CA GLN A 53 13.38 16.33 0.64
C GLN A 53 13.76 15.08 1.44
N GLY A 54 14.81 15.12 2.24
CA GLY A 54 15.20 14.02 3.12
C GLY A 54 14.12 13.67 4.13
N ARG A 55 13.43 14.67 4.69
CA ARG A 55 12.25 14.46 5.56
C ARG A 55 11.09 13.85 4.81
N ALA A 56 10.84 14.29 3.57
CA ALA A 56 9.79 13.74 2.71
C ALA A 56 10.06 12.27 2.36
N VAL A 57 11.29 11.91 2.01
CA VAL A 57 11.68 10.52 1.74
C VAL A 57 11.35 9.61 2.93
N TYR A 58 11.71 10.02 4.14
CA TYR A 58 11.39 9.25 5.34
C TYR A 58 9.86 9.08 5.53
N GLN A 59 9.10 10.17 5.36
CA GLN A 59 7.63 10.11 5.45
C GLN A 59 7.04 9.21 4.37
N ASN A 60 7.56 9.29 3.15
CA ASN A 60 7.07 8.50 2.02
C ASN A 60 7.37 7.01 2.19
N ILE A 61 8.54 6.64 2.77
CA ILE A 61 8.81 5.26 3.15
C ILE A 61 7.77 4.77 4.17
N ARG A 62 7.38 5.58 5.16
CA ARG A 62 6.32 5.20 6.11
C ARG A 62 4.96 5.00 5.43
N LYS A 63 4.59 5.88 4.49
CA LYS A 63 3.34 5.76 3.70
C LYS A 63 3.34 4.45 2.90
N PHE A 64 4.43 4.20 2.16
CA PHE A 64 4.65 2.97 1.42
C PHE A 64 4.53 1.73 2.33
N MET A 65 5.24 1.72 3.46
CA MET A 65 5.20 0.60 4.40
C MET A 65 3.80 0.39 4.99
N THR A 66 3.09 1.45 5.33
CA THR A 66 1.71 1.34 5.85
C THR A 66 0.79 0.67 4.82
N TYR A 67 0.90 1.06 3.56
CA TYR A 67 0.11 0.50 2.46
C TYR A 67 0.39 -0.99 2.27
N ILE A 68 1.66 -1.38 2.11
CA ILE A 68 2.06 -2.79 1.90
C ILE A 68 1.71 -3.67 3.10
N LEU A 69 1.94 -3.19 4.33
CA LEU A 69 1.59 -3.97 5.52
C LEU A 69 0.08 -4.16 5.69
N ALA A 70 -0.73 -3.19 5.25
CA ALA A 70 -2.19 -3.34 5.24
C ALA A 70 -2.62 -4.38 4.21
N SER A 71 -2.09 -4.35 3.00
CA SER A 71 -2.34 -5.34 1.95
C SER A 71 -2.00 -6.75 2.43
N ASN A 72 -0.82 -6.97 2.99
CA ASN A 72 -0.41 -8.27 3.53
C ASN A 72 -1.39 -8.82 4.58
N MET A 73 -1.96 -7.95 5.41
CA MET A 73 -2.97 -8.38 6.39
C MET A 73 -4.29 -8.75 5.73
N ALA A 74 -4.69 -8.02 4.70
CA ALA A 74 -5.90 -8.32 3.92
C ALA A 74 -5.82 -9.68 3.23
N GLU A 75 -4.65 -10.07 2.76
CA GLU A 75 -4.37 -11.37 2.15
C GLU A 75 -4.25 -12.50 3.18
N PHE A 76 -3.72 -12.20 4.36
CA PHE A 76 -3.56 -13.17 5.42
C PHE A 76 -4.90 -13.58 6.05
N LEU A 77 -5.85 -12.66 6.17
CA LEU A 77 -7.15 -12.91 6.82
C LEU A 77 -7.95 -14.05 6.17
N PRO A 78 -8.02 -14.23 4.83
CA PRO A 78 -8.65 -15.37 4.18
C PRO A 78 -8.10 -16.74 4.62
N PHE A 79 -6.81 -16.83 4.91
CA PHE A 79 -6.20 -18.09 5.42
C PHE A 79 -6.56 -18.32 6.89
N LEU A 80 -6.59 -17.28 7.70
CA LEU A 80 -7.12 -17.41 9.07
C LEU A 80 -8.57 -17.89 9.04
N ALA A 81 -9.40 -17.29 8.19
CA ALA A 81 -10.79 -17.69 8.04
C ALA A 81 -10.92 -19.17 7.58
N MET A 82 -10.08 -19.61 6.65
CA MET A 82 -10.04 -21.03 6.24
C MET A 82 -9.83 -21.96 7.44
N VAL A 83 -8.86 -21.66 8.29
CA VAL A 83 -8.51 -22.51 9.44
C VAL A 83 -9.60 -22.46 10.52
N PHE A 84 -10.01 -21.27 10.93
CA PHE A 84 -10.96 -21.11 12.05
C PHE A 84 -12.39 -21.47 11.67
N LEU A 85 -12.82 -21.12 10.46
CA LEU A 85 -14.17 -21.41 9.99
C LEU A 85 -14.29 -22.74 9.24
N LYS A 86 -13.17 -23.44 8.99
CA LYS A 86 -13.13 -24.71 8.25
C LYS A 86 -13.79 -24.62 6.86
N ILE A 87 -13.56 -23.52 6.16
CA ILE A 87 -14.06 -23.26 4.82
C ILE A 87 -12.93 -23.42 3.79
N PRO A 88 -13.21 -23.55 2.48
CA PRO A 88 -12.16 -23.52 1.48
C PRO A 88 -11.47 -22.15 1.46
N PRO A 89 -10.19 -22.05 1.01
CA PRO A 89 -9.47 -20.79 0.96
C PRO A 89 -10.22 -19.77 0.10
N ALA A 90 -10.42 -18.58 0.64
CA ALA A 90 -11.09 -17.51 -0.07
C ALA A 90 -10.17 -16.75 -1.04
N LEU A 91 -8.87 -17.01 -0.98
CA LEU A 91 -7.84 -16.57 -1.92
C LEU A 91 -6.92 -17.74 -2.25
N VAL A 92 -6.45 -17.85 -3.49
CA VAL A 92 -5.46 -18.85 -3.89
C VAL A 92 -4.09 -18.20 -4.10
N ILE A 93 -3.01 -18.99 -3.97
CA ILE A 93 -1.63 -18.49 -3.98
C ILE A 93 -1.31 -17.63 -5.21
N LEU A 94 -1.76 -18.02 -6.40
CA LEU A 94 -1.50 -17.25 -7.61
C LEU A 94 -2.25 -15.91 -7.65
N GLN A 95 -3.40 -15.81 -6.96
CA GLN A 95 -4.11 -14.54 -6.81
C GLN A 95 -3.36 -13.60 -5.86
N ILE A 96 -2.75 -14.12 -4.79
CA ILE A 96 -1.88 -13.34 -3.91
C ILE A 96 -0.68 -12.78 -4.69
N LEU A 97 -0.01 -13.64 -5.46
CA LEU A 97 1.10 -13.18 -6.31
C LEU A 97 0.65 -12.13 -7.34
N ALA A 98 -0.58 -12.19 -7.82
CA ALA A 98 -1.14 -11.18 -8.70
C ALA A 98 -1.35 -9.84 -7.98
N ILE A 99 -1.74 -9.87 -6.70
CA ILE A 99 -1.82 -8.66 -5.87
C ILE A 99 -0.42 -8.11 -5.63
N ASP A 100 0.45 -8.86 -4.96
CA ASP A 100 1.77 -8.41 -4.52
C ASP A 100 2.66 -7.87 -5.66
N LEU A 101 2.73 -8.62 -6.77
CA LEU A 101 3.64 -8.29 -7.88
C LEU A 101 2.96 -7.51 -9.00
N GLY A 102 1.64 -7.63 -9.12
CA GLY A 102 0.88 -7.03 -10.22
C GLY A 102 0.21 -5.71 -9.85
N THR A 103 -0.54 -5.67 -8.77
CA THR A 103 -1.39 -4.52 -8.45
C THR A 103 -0.76 -3.58 -7.42
N ASP A 104 -0.16 -4.08 -6.35
CA ASP A 104 0.36 -3.27 -5.25
C ASP A 104 1.59 -2.43 -5.59
N MET A 105 2.43 -2.90 -6.50
CA MET A 105 3.74 -2.30 -6.77
C MET A 105 3.66 -0.85 -7.24
N LEU A 106 2.80 -0.54 -8.20
CA LEU A 106 2.74 0.81 -8.79
C LEU A 106 2.11 1.85 -7.86
N PRO A 107 0.97 1.58 -7.20
CA PRO A 107 0.44 2.50 -6.18
C PRO A 107 1.42 2.71 -5.02
N ALA A 108 2.09 1.66 -4.56
CA ALA A 108 3.11 1.75 -3.52
C ALA A 108 4.29 2.66 -3.93
N LEU A 109 4.82 2.49 -5.14
CA LEU A 109 5.88 3.35 -5.68
C LEU A 109 5.42 4.81 -5.82
N ALA A 110 4.16 5.02 -6.19
CA ALA A 110 3.59 6.36 -6.29
C ALA A 110 3.55 7.09 -4.94
N LEU A 111 3.32 6.35 -3.83
CA LEU A 111 3.44 6.91 -2.47
C LEU A 111 4.89 7.29 -2.14
N GLY A 112 5.87 6.57 -2.66
CA GLY A 112 7.29 6.91 -2.53
C GLY A 112 7.68 8.22 -3.20
N ALA A 113 6.92 8.68 -4.19
CA ALA A 113 7.14 9.91 -4.96
C ALA A 113 6.26 11.10 -4.51
N GLU A 114 5.61 11.02 -3.34
CA GLU A 114 4.82 12.12 -2.77
C GLU A 114 5.71 13.33 -2.46
N LYS A 115 5.14 14.52 -2.65
CA LYS A 115 5.79 15.79 -2.28
C LYS A 115 5.91 15.93 -0.77
N PRO A 116 6.88 16.75 -0.26
CA PRO A 116 6.96 17.08 1.15
C PRO A 116 5.61 17.58 1.69
N GLU A 117 5.21 17.09 2.88
CA GLU A 117 4.01 17.60 3.54
C GLU A 117 4.20 19.02 4.02
N ALA A 118 3.16 19.86 3.89
CA ALA A 118 3.18 21.24 4.37
C ALA A 118 3.53 21.29 5.87
N GLY A 119 4.43 22.19 6.24
CA GLY A 119 4.89 22.34 7.63
C GLY A 119 5.89 21.29 8.08
N SER A 120 6.39 20.41 7.20
CA SER A 120 7.38 19.38 7.57
C SER A 120 8.67 20.00 8.16
N MET A 121 9.05 21.19 7.73
CA MET A 121 10.23 21.92 8.24
C MET A 121 10.00 22.60 9.59
N GLU A 122 8.75 22.83 9.98
CA GLU A 122 8.37 23.41 11.28
C GLU A 122 8.44 22.37 12.41
N LEU A 123 8.42 21.09 12.05
CA LEU A 123 8.50 20.01 13.01
C LEU A 123 9.94 19.83 13.53
N PRO A 124 10.13 19.49 14.82
CA PRO A 124 11.44 19.18 15.34
C PRO A 124 12.10 18.00 14.61
N PRO A 125 13.44 17.92 14.61
CA PRO A 125 14.15 16.78 14.05
C PRO A 125 13.71 15.47 14.72
N ARG A 126 13.60 14.41 13.92
CA ARG A 126 13.29 13.06 14.43
C ARG A 126 14.39 12.58 15.39
N LYS A 127 13.98 11.94 16.48
CA LYS A 127 14.94 11.30 17.40
C LYS A 127 15.61 10.11 16.70
N LYS A 128 16.94 9.94 16.88
CA LYS A 128 17.68 8.82 16.28
C LYS A 128 17.17 7.45 16.73
N SER A 129 16.59 7.35 17.94
CA SER A 129 16.02 6.13 18.51
C SER A 129 14.62 5.80 18.01
N GLN A 130 13.98 6.69 17.24
CA GLN A 130 12.63 6.45 16.73
C GLN A 130 12.68 5.46 15.57
N PRO A 131 12.07 4.26 15.69
CA PRO A 131 12.07 3.28 14.62
C PRO A 131 11.24 3.78 13.43
N LEU A 132 11.52 3.26 12.25
CA LEU A 132 10.74 3.50 11.05
C LEU A 132 9.33 2.92 11.18
N LEU A 133 9.26 1.70 11.68
CA LEU A 133 8.03 0.96 11.98
C LEU A 133 7.78 1.08 13.49
N ASP A 134 6.96 2.04 13.87
CA ASP A 134 6.51 2.22 15.24
C ASP A 134 5.15 1.53 15.48
N LEU A 135 4.82 1.29 16.74
CA LEU A 135 3.56 0.62 17.11
C LEU A 135 2.31 1.30 16.54
N PRO A 136 2.17 2.64 16.54
CA PRO A 136 1.03 3.31 15.91
C PRO A 136 0.88 2.98 14.42
N LEU A 137 1.99 2.94 13.66
CA LEU A 137 1.97 2.56 12.25
C LEU A 137 1.52 1.10 12.07
N LEU A 138 2.08 0.18 12.86
CA LEU A 138 1.74 -1.24 12.80
C LEU A 138 0.27 -1.49 13.14
N LEU A 139 -0.25 -0.84 14.19
CA LEU A 139 -1.66 -0.94 14.56
C LEU A 139 -2.56 -0.37 13.46
N ARG A 140 -2.18 0.76 12.85
CA ARG A 140 -2.93 1.34 11.73
C ARG A 140 -2.94 0.42 10.53
N ALA A 141 -1.79 -0.14 10.15
CA ALA A 141 -1.67 -1.01 9.00
C ALA A 141 -2.40 -2.34 9.21
N TYR A 142 -2.06 -3.08 10.26
CA TYR A 142 -2.58 -4.43 10.47
C TYR A 142 -3.99 -4.47 11.08
N CYS A 143 -4.20 -3.72 12.17
CA CYS A 143 -5.44 -3.85 12.96
C CYS A 143 -6.56 -2.92 12.47
N PHE A 144 -6.26 -1.93 11.64
CA PHE A 144 -7.27 -1.01 11.13
C PHE A 144 -7.45 -1.16 9.62
N LEU A 145 -6.51 -0.70 8.80
CA LEU A 145 -6.66 -0.71 7.35
C LEU A 145 -6.72 -2.13 6.78
N GLY A 146 -5.73 -2.96 7.07
CA GLY A 146 -5.65 -4.32 6.53
C GLY A 146 -6.76 -5.23 7.05
N LEU A 147 -7.18 -5.06 8.32
CA LEU A 147 -8.33 -5.79 8.84
C LEU A 147 -9.63 -5.41 8.11
N LEU A 148 -9.85 -4.11 7.84
CA LEU A 148 -11.02 -3.65 7.08
C LEU A 148 -11.02 -4.21 5.65
N GLU A 149 -9.89 -4.17 4.96
CA GLU A 149 -9.73 -4.72 3.61
C GLU A 149 -9.99 -6.23 3.59
N GLY A 150 -9.37 -6.97 4.51
CA GLY A 150 -9.53 -8.41 4.59
C GLY A 150 -10.96 -8.82 4.95
N LEU A 151 -11.62 -8.09 5.86
CA LEU A 151 -13.04 -8.32 6.18
C LEU A 151 -13.96 -8.00 4.99
N ALA A 152 -13.67 -6.95 4.24
CA ALA A 152 -14.39 -6.64 3.01
C ALA A 152 -14.19 -7.76 1.97
N GLY A 153 -12.96 -8.24 1.77
CA GLY A 153 -12.64 -9.37 0.89
C GLY A 153 -13.40 -10.64 1.28
N MET A 154 -13.40 -10.99 2.57
CA MET A 154 -14.20 -12.10 3.10
C MET A 154 -15.71 -11.88 2.93
N GLY A 155 -16.16 -10.64 3.08
CA GLY A 155 -17.54 -10.25 2.77
C GLY A 155 -17.90 -10.55 1.33
N GLY A 156 -17.02 -10.23 0.38
CA GLY A 156 -17.17 -10.57 -1.04
C GLY A 156 -17.24 -12.07 -1.29
N PHE A 157 -16.39 -12.85 -0.62
CA PHE A 157 -16.42 -14.31 -0.68
C PHE A 157 -17.76 -14.89 -0.26
N PHE A 158 -18.21 -14.53 0.94
CA PHE A 158 -19.48 -15.04 1.48
C PHE A 158 -20.69 -14.52 0.70
N PHE A 159 -20.63 -13.29 0.17
CA PHE A 159 -21.68 -12.73 -0.69
C PHE A 159 -21.94 -13.60 -1.92
N VAL A 160 -20.89 -14.07 -2.62
CA VAL A 160 -21.04 -14.96 -3.76
C VAL A 160 -21.68 -16.29 -3.37
N TRP A 161 -21.23 -16.91 -2.29
CA TRP A 161 -21.83 -18.15 -1.81
C TRP A 161 -23.28 -17.97 -1.41
N TRP A 162 -23.59 -16.91 -0.68
CA TRP A 162 -24.94 -16.62 -0.21
C TRP A 162 -25.91 -16.33 -1.37
N THR A 163 -25.51 -15.55 -2.34
CA THR A 163 -26.34 -15.25 -3.53
C THR A 163 -26.60 -16.46 -4.42
N ASN A 164 -25.78 -17.52 -4.28
CA ASN A 164 -26.01 -18.82 -4.93
C ASN A 164 -26.72 -19.84 -4.01
N GLY A 165 -27.28 -19.41 -2.87
CA GLY A 165 -28.11 -20.22 -1.98
C GLY A 165 -27.36 -21.09 -0.99
N TYR A 166 -26.06 -20.88 -0.80
CA TYR A 166 -25.27 -21.65 0.16
C TYR A 166 -25.08 -20.89 1.48
N ASN A 167 -25.26 -21.60 2.58
CA ASN A 167 -24.92 -21.10 3.91
C ASN A 167 -23.52 -21.60 4.37
N ILE A 168 -23.04 -21.08 5.48
CA ILE A 168 -21.71 -21.40 6.01
C ILE A 168 -21.54 -22.90 6.32
N THR A 169 -22.56 -23.56 6.85
CA THR A 169 -22.52 -24.99 7.18
C THR A 169 -22.37 -25.86 5.93
N GLN A 170 -23.10 -25.51 4.86
CA GLN A 170 -22.97 -26.19 3.57
C GLN A 170 -21.60 -25.96 2.94
N LEU A 171 -21.07 -24.73 3.05
CA LEU A 171 -19.73 -24.41 2.58
C LEU A 171 -18.65 -25.21 3.32
N GLN A 172 -18.80 -25.36 4.63
CA GLN A 172 -17.91 -26.22 5.45
C GLN A 172 -17.94 -27.68 4.98
N ALA A 173 -19.14 -28.22 4.71
CA ALA A 173 -19.31 -29.58 4.21
C ALA A 173 -18.67 -29.78 2.82
N LEU A 174 -18.68 -28.77 1.98
CA LEU A 174 -18.10 -28.78 0.64
C LEU A 174 -16.56 -28.56 0.63
N SER A 175 -15.98 -28.09 1.73
CA SER A 175 -14.57 -27.67 1.78
C SER A 175 -13.61 -28.76 1.32
N ALA A 176 -13.78 -30.01 1.80
CA ALA A 176 -12.91 -31.12 1.43
C ALA A 176 -13.01 -31.47 -0.06
N SER A 177 -14.23 -31.47 -0.63
CA SER A 177 -14.45 -31.77 -2.05
C SER A 177 -13.93 -30.65 -2.99
N ILE A 178 -14.00 -29.39 -2.56
CA ILE A 178 -13.41 -28.26 -3.29
C ILE A 178 -11.90 -28.37 -3.31
N LEU A 179 -11.28 -28.62 -2.16
CA LEU A 179 -9.82 -28.75 -2.03
C LEU A 179 -9.25 -29.93 -2.83
N SER A 180 -9.98 -31.05 -2.89
CA SER A 180 -9.59 -32.23 -3.67
C SER A 180 -10.01 -32.15 -5.16
N HIS A 181 -10.59 -31.04 -5.61
CA HIS A 181 -11.15 -30.86 -6.95
C HIS A 181 -12.17 -31.93 -7.35
N SER A 182 -12.83 -32.58 -6.37
CA SER A 182 -13.87 -33.58 -6.60
C SER A 182 -15.29 -33.06 -6.53
N ALA A 183 -15.46 -31.76 -6.22
CA ALA A 183 -16.77 -31.11 -6.24
C ALA A 183 -17.34 -31.04 -7.67
N ASN A 184 -18.67 -30.96 -7.77
CA ASN A 184 -19.31 -30.86 -9.07
C ASN A 184 -18.93 -29.54 -9.79
N ALA A 185 -19.09 -29.51 -11.13
CA ALA A 185 -18.69 -28.37 -11.95
C ALA A 185 -19.37 -27.04 -11.54
N THR A 186 -20.62 -27.08 -11.11
CA THR A 186 -21.36 -25.91 -10.65
C THR A 186 -20.76 -25.35 -9.35
N THR A 187 -20.46 -26.20 -8.37
CA THR A 187 -19.82 -25.80 -7.11
C THR A 187 -18.43 -25.23 -7.36
N MET A 188 -17.63 -25.84 -8.24
CA MET A 188 -16.32 -25.32 -8.60
C MET A 188 -16.40 -23.95 -9.30
N ALA A 189 -17.39 -23.77 -10.18
CA ALA A 189 -17.61 -22.46 -10.82
C ALA A 189 -17.97 -21.35 -9.81
N ILE A 190 -18.84 -21.66 -8.83
CA ILE A 190 -19.17 -20.76 -7.72
C ILE A 190 -17.94 -20.44 -6.88
N TYR A 191 -17.13 -21.47 -6.57
CA TYR A 191 -15.89 -21.29 -5.82
C TYR A 191 -14.92 -20.34 -6.54
N TYR A 192 -14.67 -20.54 -7.84
CA TYR A 192 -13.83 -19.64 -8.62
C TYR A 192 -14.39 -18.20 -8.68
N GLN A 193 -15.72 -18.06 -8.80
CA GLN A 193 -16.33 -16.73 -8.69
C GLN A 193 -16.14 -16.11 -7.31
N ALA A 194 -16.24 -16.89 -6.24
CA ALA A 194 -16.08 -16.40 -4.87
C ALA A 194 -14.65 -15.94 -4.59
N THR A 195 -13.63 -16.73 -5.00
CA THR A 195 -12.22 -16.32 -4.86
C THR A 195 -11.90 -15.11 -5.73
N THR A 196 -12.45 -15.04 -6.95
CA THR A 196 -12.32 -13.87 -7.82
C THR A 196 -12.95 -12.62 -7.20
N MET A 197 -14.09 -12.77 -6.53
CA MET A 197 -14.74 -11.64 -5.84
C MET A 197 -13.89 -11.17 -4.66
N THR A 198 -13.29 -12.09 -3.89
CA THR A 198 -12.33 -11.74 -2.82
C THR A 198 -11.17 -10.93 -3.37
N LEU A 199 -10.51 -11.44 -4.42
CA LEU A 199 -9.43 -10.76 -5.12
C LEU A 199 -9.83 -9.35 -5.55
N ALA A 200 -10.97 -9.21 -6.26
CA ALA A 200 -11.43 -7.93 -6.78
C ALA A 200 -11.81 -6.93 -5.68
N VAL A 201 -12.41 -7.41 -4.57
CA VAL A 201 -12.75 -6.55 -3.42
C VAL A 201 -11.50 -6.06 -2.70
N ILE A 202 -10.50 -6.93 -2.47
CA ILE A 202 -9.24 -6.52 -1.85
C ILE A 202 -8.59 -5.43 -2.71
N VAL A 203 -8.42 -5.66 -4.00
CA VAL A 203 -7.84 -4.68 -4.94
C VAL A 203 -8.63 -3.38 -4.95
N ALA A 204 -9.95 -3.43 -4.99
CA ALA A 204 -10.77 -2.22 -4.92
C ALA A 204 -10.62 -1.47 -3.57
N CYS A 205 -10.41 -2.18 -2.45
CA CYS A 205 -10.11 -1.56 -1.16
C CYS A 205 -8.73 -0.87 -1.16
N GLN A 206 -7.75 -1.46 -1.86
CA GLN A 206 -6.41 -0.90 -2.01
C GLN A 206 -6.41 0.46 -2.72
N ASP A 207 -7.34 0.70 -3.66
CA ASP A 207 -7.57 2.05 -4.22
C ASP A 207 -7.91 3.07 -3.14
N GLY A 208 -8.76 2.71 -2.19
CA GLY A 208 -9.07 3.55 -1.03
C GLY A 208 -7.87 3.71 -0.10
N ASN A 209 -7.15 2.61 0.14
CA ASN A 209 -6.02 2.58 1.05
C ASN A 209 -4.84 3.41 0.54
N VAL A 210 -4.52 3.40 -0.75
CA VAL A 210 -3.44 4.24 -1.30
C VAL A 210 -3.71 5.72 -1.04
N PHE A 211 -4.96 6.18 -1.17
CA PHE A 211 -5.33 7.56 -0.83
C PHE A 211 -5.32 7.81 0.68
N ALA A 212 -5.75 6.85 1.51
CA ALA A 212 -5.67 6.94 2.96
C ALA A 212 -4.22 7.07 3.45
N CYS A 213 -3.30 6.32 2.84
CA CYS A 213 -1.88 6.30 3.19
C CYS A 213 -1.10 7.55 2.78
N ARG A 214 -1.64 8.44 1.93
CA ARG A 214 -0.97 9.68 1.51
C ARG A 214 -0.61 10.62 2.66
N SER A 215 -1.36 10.59 3.76
CA SER A 215 -1.00 11.25 4.99
C SER A 215 -1.57 10.53 6.22
N GLU A 216 -0.82 10.56 7.31
CA GLU A 216 -1.29 10.06 8.60
C GLU A 216 -2.21 11.07 9.33
N ARG A 217 -2.09 12.37 9.00
CA ARG A 217 -2.69 13.49 9.72
C ARG A 217 -3.70 14.27 8.90
N PHE A 218 -3.36 14.58 7.63
CA PHE A 218 -4.18 15.45 6.81
C PHE A 218 -5.25 14.67 6.06
N SER A 219 -6.45 15.26 5.99
CA SER A 219 -7.53 14.75 5.16
C SER A 219 -7.14 14.75 3.68
N ILE A 220 -7.57 13.71 2.95
CA ILE A 220 -7.39 13.63 1.51
C ILE A 220 -8.05 14.81 0.77
N LEU A 221 -9.14 15.35 1.31
CA LEU A 221 -9.79 16.53 0.75
C LEU A 221 -8.89 17.76 0.78
N ARG A 222 -8.03 17.89 1.81
CA ARG A 222 -7.04 18.99 1.91
C ARG A 222 -5.84 18.75 1.00
N LEU A 223 -5.38 17.50 0.87
CA LEU A 223 -4.26 17.14 -0.01
C LEU A 223 -4.65 17.22 -1.49
N GLY A 224 -5.89 16.91 -1.82
CA GLY A 224 -6.41 16.81 -3.17
C GLY A 224 -6.13 15.47 -3.84
N PHE A 225 -7.14 14.88 -4.47
CA PHE A 225 -7.04 13.56 -5.11
C PHE A 225 -6.08 13.53 -6.31
N PHE A 226 -5.95 14.63 -7.05
CA PHE A 226 -5.23 14.69 -8.32
C PHE A 226 -3.81 15.27 -8.23
N THR A 227 -3.33 15.57 -7.03
CA THR A 227 -2.00 16.16 -6.80
C THR A 227 -0.84 15.21 -7.10
N ASN A 228 -1.05 13.88 -6.96
CA ASN A 228 -0.12 12.85 -7.37
C ASN A 228 -0.69 12.05 -8.54
N ARG A 229 -0.23 12.34 -9.76
CA ARG A 229 -0.70 11.67 -10.99
C ARG A 229 -0.23 10.22 -11.10
N LEU A 230 0.86 9.86 -10.42
CA LEU A 230 1.40 8.49 -10.45
C LEU A 230 0.45 7.50 -9.77
N ILE A 231 -0.27 7.92 -8.74
CA ILE A 231 -1.30 7.08 -8.10
C ILE A 231 -2.37 6.69 -9.12
N TRP A 232 -2.87 7.65 -9.89
CA TRP A 232 -3.89 7.37 -10.91
C TRP A 232 -3.38 6.49 -12.04
N ALA A 233 -2.12 6.65 -12.44
CA ALA A 233 -1.49 5.75 -13.39
C ALA A 233 -1.36 4.33 -12.81
N GLY A 234 -0.98 4.21 -11.53
CA GLY A 234 -0.93 2.94 -10.82
C GLY A 234 -2.29 2.24 -10.79
N ILE A 235 -3.33 2.94 -10.35
CA ILE A 235 -4.72 2.44 -10.32
C ILE A 235 -5.20 2.02 -11.71
N ALA A 236 -4.88 2.77 -12.76
CA ALA A 236 -5.28 2.41 -14.12
C ALA A 236 -4.61 1.09 -14.58
N VAL A 237 -3.34 0.89 -14.29
CA VAL A 237 -2.63 -0.38 -14.58
C VAL A 237 -3.16 -1.52 -13.74
N GLU A 238 -3.40 -1.28 -12.46
CA GLU A 238 -3.99 -2.23 -11.51
C GLU A 238 -5.34 -2.76 -12.03
N TRP A 239 -6.27 -1.88 -12.38
CA TRP A 239 -7.57 -2.28 -12.94
C TRP A 239 -7.45 -2.95 -14.30
N PHE A 240 -6.53 -2.54 -15.15
CA PHE A 240 -6.25 -3.23 -16.40
C PHE A 240 -5.82 -4.68 -16.18
N LEU A 241 -4.89 -4.90 -15.23
CA LEU A 241 -4.41 -6.25 -14.88
C LEU A 241 -5.53 -7.11 -14.27
N ILE A 242 -6.26 -6.59 -13.29
CA ILE A 242 -7.35 -7.32 -12.62
C ILE A 242 -8.48 -7.67 -13.59
N LEU A 243 -8.93 -6.72 -14.41
CA LEU A 243 -9.96 -7.00 -15.40
C LEU A 243 -9.48 -8.03 -16.44
N SER A 244 -8.19 -7.98 -16.81
CA SER A 244 -7.59 -9.00 -17.67
C SER A 244 -7.62 -10.39 -17.02
N ILE A 245 -7.27 -10.50 -15.74
CA ILE A 245 -7.30 -11.75 -14.97
C ILE A 245 -8.73 -12.28 -14.82
N ILE A 246 -9.71 -11.40 -14.63
CA ILE A 246 -11.11 -11.77 -14.42
C ILE A 246 -11.79 -12.22 -15.73
N TYR A 247 -11.46 -11.60 -16.87
CA TYR A 247 -12.23 -11.80 -18.11
C TYR A 247 -11.47 -12.50 -19.23
N SER A 248 -10.14 -12.64 -19.17
CA SER A 248 -9.37 -13.40 -20.17
C SER A 248 -9.44 -14.89 -19.89
N PRO A 249 -9.93 -15.75 -20.81
CA PRO A 249 -10.03 -17.19 -20.59
C PRO A 249 -8.69 -17.87 -20.28
N THR A 250 -7.59 -17.35 -20.86
CA THR A 250 -6.24 -17.88 -20.61
C THR A 250 -5.79 -17.57 -19.18
N LEU A 251 -5.98 -16.32 -18.73
CA LEU A 251 -5.60 -15.89 -17.40
C LEU A 251 -6.50 -16.51 -16.32
N GLN A 252 -7.78 -16.70 -16.60
CA GLN A 252 -8.70 -17.41 -15.70
C GLN A 252 -8.18 -18.83 -15.36
N LYS A 253 -7.65 -19.54 -16.34
CA LYS A 253 -7.09 -20.89 -16.12
C LYS A 253 -5.83 -20.84 -15.25
N ILE A 254 -4.99 -19.82 -15.44
CA ILE A 254 -3.75 -19.63 -14.67
C ILE A 254 -4.06 -19.25 -13.23
N PHE A 255 -4.88 -18.23 -13.03
CA PHE A 255 -5.16 -17.65 -11.72
C PHE A 255 -6.35 -18.27 -10.99
N SER A 256 -6.97 -19.31 -11.56
CA SER A 256 -8.17 -19.97 -11.01
C SER A 256 -9.29 -18.99 -10.71
N THR A 257 -9.53 -18.07 -11.66
CA THR A 257 -10.55 -17.03 -11.57
C THR A 257 -11.75 -17.37 -12.46
N ALA A 258 -12.85 -16.66 -12.26
CA ALA A 258 -14.04 -16.75 -13.13
C ALA A 258 -14.63 -15.36 -13.34
N ALA A 259 -15.30 -15.17 -14.49
CA ALA A 259 -15.95 -13.90 -14.81
C ALA A 259 -16.99 -13.53 -13.74
N LEU A 260 -16.93 -12.30 -13.26
CA LEU A 260 -17.88 -11.75 -12.30
C LEU A 260 -19.13 -11.24 -13.02
N LYS A 261 -20.28 -11.42 -12.39
CA LYS A 261 -21.54 -10.85 -12.87
C LYS A 261 -21.48 -9.31 -12.82
N PRO A 262 -22.08 -8.58 -13.78
CA PRO A 262 -22.05 -7.12 -13.77
C PRO A 262 -22.59 -6.49 -12.47
N SER A 263 -23.57 -7.14 -11.83
CA SER A 263 -24.11 -6.70 -10.53
C SER A 263 -23.08 -6.76 -9.40
N TYR A 264 -22.09 -7.67 -9.47
CA TYR A 264 -21.03 -7.77 -8.47
C TYR A 264 -20.01 -6.64 -8.60
N LEU A 265 -19.80 -6.13 -9.83
CA LEU A 265 -18.91 -4.99 -10.06
C LEU A 265 -19.39 -3.71 -9.38
N LEU A 266 -20.71 -3.56 -9.16
CA LEU A 266 -21.26 -2.42 -8.43
C LEU A 266 -20.79 -2.38 -6.96
N ILE A 267 -20.55 -3.55 -6.37
CA ILE A 267 -20.04 -3.65 -4.99
C ILE A 267 -18.62 -3.11 -4.91
N LEU A 268 -17.80 -3.34 -5.94
CA LEU A 268 -16.42 -2.88 -5.97
C LEU A 268 -16.33 -1.35 -5.91
N LEU A 269 -17.31 -0.64 -6.46
CA LEU A 269 -17.35 0.83 -6.39
C LEU A 269 -17.57 1.37 -4.96
N LEU A 270 -18.06 0.55 -4.04
CA LEU A 270 -18.27 0.92 -2.65
C LEU A 270 -17.00 0.70 -1.79
N CYS A 271 -16.06 -0.10 -2.26
CA CYS A 271 -14.87 -0.48 -1.50
C CYS A 271 -13.90 0.69 -1.26
N PRO A 272 -13.48 1.49 -2.27
CA PRO A 272 -12.60 2.63 -2.03
C PRO A 272 -13.17 3.66 -1.07
N PRO A 273 -14.46 4.12 -1.21
CA PRO A 273 -15.09 5.01 -0.24
C PRO A 273 -15.14 4.43 1.18
N LEU A 274 -15.36 3.12 1.33
CA LEU A 274 -15.41 2.47 2.66
C LEU A 274 -14.09 2.71 3.43
N ILE A 275 -12.96 2.40 2.81
CA ILE A 275 -11.64 2.56 3.42
C ILE A 275 -11.33 4.04 3.69
N LEU A 276 -11.61 4.91 2.70
CA LEU A 276 -11.38 6.34 2.84
C LEU A 276 -12.20 6.97 3.96
N ILE A 277 -13.49 6.68 4.04
CA ILE A 277 -14.36 7.23 5.09
C ILE A 277 -13.89 6.73 6.45
N ALA A 278 -13.54 5.45 6.59
CA ALA A 278 -13.04 4.90 7.83
C ALA A 278 -11.74 5.61 8.29
N ASP A 279 -10.77 5.84 7.37
CA ASP A 279 -9.53 6.53 7.73
C ASP A 279 -9.75 8.03 7.99
N GLU A 280 -10.63 8.69 7.27
CA GLU A 280 -10.99 10.09 7.52
C GLU A 280 -11.68 10.27 8.90
N LEU A 281 -12.54 9.34 9.29
CA LEU A 281 -13.11 9.31 10.65
C LEU A 281 -12.01 9.13 11.69
N ARG A 282 -11.12 8.16 11.51
CA ARG A 282 -9.96 7.95 12.38
C ARG A 282 -9.12 9.24 12.54
N LYS A 283 -8.81 9.93 11.43
CA LYS A 283 -8.03 11.17 11.44
C LYS A 283 -8.70 12.25 12.27
N ARG A 284 -10.03 12.40 12.19
CA ARG A 284 -10.78 13.36 13.01
C ARG A 284 -10.66 13.07 14.50
N PHE A 285 -10.74 11.81 14.91
CA PHE A 285 -10.61 11.43 16.32
C PHE A 285 -9.19 11.64 16.87
N ILE A 286 -8.16 11.45 16.07
CA ILE A 286 -6.76 11.60 16.50
C ILE A 286 -6.33 13.07 16.49
N SER A 287 -6.80 13.86 15.52
CA SER A 287 -6.39 15.27 15.37
C SER A 287 -7.14 16.23 16.30
N GLY A 288 -8.19 15.79 16.98
CA GLY A 288 -8.94 16.62 17.92
C GLY A 288 -9.63 17.85 17.31
N THR A 289 -9.87 17.84 16.01
CA THR A 289 -10.53 18.92 15.25
C THR A 289 -11.67 18.39 14.42
#